data_04efe2fe2099bdb05010a192f5f54455
#
_entry.id   04efe2fe2099bdb05010a192f5f54455
#
_cell.length_a   1.000
_cell.length_b   1.000
_cell.length_c   1.000
_cell.angle_alpha   90.00
_cell.angle_beta   90.00
_cell.angle_gamma   90.00
#
_symmetry.space_group_name_H-M   'P 1'
#
loop_
_entity.id
_entity.type
_entity.pdbx_description
1 polymer ?
#
loop_
_entity_poly.entity_id
_entity_poly.type
_entity_poly.pdbx_seq_one_letter_code
_entity_poly.pdbx_strand_id
1 'polypeptide(L)'
;NFSWDPISPGEELHYGEYRFTVVPLPGHTQGQIGLWDRTKKLLFSGDQLVHGITPIVGDSGNYPEGLDEYLNSMRDVKHLYGSCLFIPGHGRPFRNPTAEVDAVVQSYLDKCSIMYDILRHSAQPLSIRGIAMRTYGRYGRELSDSERRSCILIWFKTGACLNYMKKRHLLHEEMTDGVSMWSAV
;
A
#
# COMPACT_ATOMS: atom_id res chain seq x y z
N ASN A 1 23.49 -7.78 -24.08
CA ASN A 1 23.68 -6.81 -23.00
C ASN A 1 22.53 -5.80 -23.08
N PHE A 2 21.69 -5.75 -22.04
CA PHE A 2 20.72 -4.67 -21.91
C PHE A 2 21.42 -3.54 -21.17
N SER A 3 21.39 -2.32 -21.71
CA SER A 3 21.72 -1.10 -21.00
C SER A 3 20.44 -0.54 -20.40
N TRP A 4 20.50 -0.08 -19.17
CA TRP A 4 19.41 0.57 -18.47
C TRP A 4 19.77 2.03 -18.26
N ASP A 5 18.92 2.93 -18.72
CA ASP A 5 19.04 4.33 -18.41
C ASP A 5 18.11 4.61 -17.22
N PRO A 6 18.66 4.93 -16.03
CA PRO A 6 17.83 5.28 -14.89
C PRO A 6 17.06 6.57 -15.17
N ILE A 7 15.81 6.61 -14.72
CA ILE A 7 14.97 7.82 -14.78
C ILE A 7 14.65 8.29 -13.38
N SER A 8 14.52 9.60 -13.21
CA SER A 8 14.30 10.24 -11.90
C SER A 8 13.05 11.11 -11.91
N PRO A 9 12.38 11.29 -10.75
CA PRO A 9 11.28 12.23 -10.65
C PRO A 9 11.66 13.62 -11.13
N GLY A 10 10.77 14.23 -11.92
CA GLY A 10 10.97 15.53 -12.56
C GLY A 10 11.53 15.47 -13.98
N GLU A 11 12.07 14.34 -14.41
CA GLU A 11 12.51 14.18 -15.79
C GLU A 11 11.35 14.19 -16.77
N GLU A 12 11.59 14.71 -17.98
CA GLU A 12 10.64 14.71 -19.07
C GLU A 12 10.98 13.64 -20.11
N LEU A 13 9.99 12.82 -20.43
CA LEU A 13 10.07 11.78 -21.46
C LEU A 13 9.17 12.18 -22.63
N HIS A 14 9.73 12.16 -23.85
CA HIS A 14 9.01 12.49 -25.06
C HIS A 14 8.75 11.23 -25.89
N TYR A 15 7.47 11.00 -26.22
CA TYR A 15 7.07 9.89 -27.07
C TYR A 15 6.00 10.35 -28.07
N GLY A 16 6.41 10.57 -29.32
CA GLY A 16 5.53 11.16 -30.33
C GLY A 16 5.03 12.55 -29.90
N GLU A 17 3.72 12.70 -29.82
CA GLU A 17 3.07 13.93 -29.36
C GLU A 17 2.87 14.00 -27.83
N TYR A 18 3.24 12.96 -27.09
CA TYR A 18 3.11 12.91 -25.64
C TYR A 18 4.36 13.46 -24.96
N ARG A 19 4.13 14.19 -23.86
CA ARG A 19 5.17 14.71 -22.98
C ARG A 19 4.85 14.29 -21.55
N PHE A 20 5.63 13.34 -21.06
CA PHE A 20 5.45 12.80 -19.72
C PHE A 20 6.47 13.39 -18.77
N THR A 21 5.99 13.94 -17.67
CA THR A 21 6.84 14.21 -16.50
C THR A 21 6.84 12.96 -15.62
N VAL A 22 8.01 12.51 -15.22
CA VAL A 22 8.17 11.43 -14.23
C VAL A 22 7.76 11.98 -12.86
N VAL A 23 6.78 11.37 -12.22
CA VAL A 23 6.28 11.79 -10.90
C VAL A 23 6.44 10.67 -9.88
N PRO A 24 6.85 10.97 -8.63
CA PRO A 24 6.94 9.95 -7.60
C PRO A 24 5.53 9.54 -7.15
N LEU A 25 5.30 8.25 -7.03
CA LEU A 25 4.09 7.65 -6.50
C LEU A 25 4.45 6.54 -5.49
N PRO A 26 5.13 6.90 -4.38
CA PRO A 26 5.64 5.92 -3.43
C PRO A 26 4.51 5.25 -2.64
N GLY A 27 4.79 4.06 -2.11
CA GLY A 27 3.94 3.37 -1.15
C GLY A 27 3.56 1.96 -1.58
N HIS A 28 2.98 1.74 -2.76
CA HIS A 28 2.79 0.37 -3.26
C HIS A 28 4.15 -0.34 -3.38
N THR A 29 5.13 0.34 -3.95
CA THR A 29 6.56 0.04 -3.82
C THR A 29 7.34 1.33 -3.54
N GLN A 30 8.51 1.22 -2.92
CA GLN A 30 9.35 2.36 -2.52
C GLN A 30 9.74 3.26 -3.71
N GLY A 31 10.13 2.66 -4.82
CA GLY A 31 10.60 3.37 -6.00
C GLY A 31 9.55 3.59 -7.08
N GLN A 32 8.25 3.42 -6.77
CA GLN A 32 7.22 3.56 -7.80
C GLN A 32 7.11 4.98 -8.30
N ILE A 33 7.01 5.09 -9.62
CA ILE A 33 6.79 6.34 -10.36
C ILE A 33 5.51 6.26 -11.17
N GLY A 34 4.99 7.43 -11.54
CA GLY A 34 3.99 7.60 -12.58
C GLY A 34 4.55 8.40 -13.76
N LEU A 35 3.88 8.32 -14.90
CA LEU A 35 4.15 9.14 -16.06
C LEU A 35 2.95 10.07 -16.32
N TRP A 36 3.15 11.36 -16.13
CA TRP A 36 2.09 12.37 -16.19
C TRP A 36 2.21 13.26 -17.43
N ASP A 37 1.25 13.15 -18.32
CA ASP A 37 1.06 14.15 -19.39
C ASP A 37 0.03 15.21 -18.93
N ARG A 38 0.55 16.37 -18.53
CA ARG A 38 -0.23 17.48 -18.00
C ARG A 38 -1.21 18.03 -19.05
N THR A 39 -0.78 18.12 -20.30
CA THR A 39 -1.56 18.72 -21.41
C THR A 39 -2.73 17.83 -21.79
N LYS A 40 -2.47 16.52 -21.92
CA LYS A 40 -3.49 15.53 -22.26
C LYS A 40 -4.26 15.01 -21.04
N LYS A 41 -3.87 15.44 -19.84
CA LYS A 41 -4.45 14.97 -18.56
C LYS A 41 -4.47 13.45 -18.47
N LEU A 42 -3.31 12.84 -18.69
CA LEU A 42 -3.08 11.41 -18.58
C LEU A 42 -2.11 11.12 -17.44
N LEU A 43 -2.38 10.09 -16.67
CA LEU A 43 -1.44 9.57 -15.66
C LEU A 43 -1.35 8.05 -15.77
N PHE A 44 -0.19 7.56 -16.16
CA PHE A 44 0.17 6.14 -15.97
C PHE A 44 0.56 5.97 -14.52
N SER A 45 -0.29 5.35 -13.72
CA SER A 45 -0.14 5.28 -12.26
C SER A 45 0.50 4.00 -11.77
N GLY A 46 0.79 3.04 -12.67
CA GLY A 46 1.17 1.70 -12.23
C GLY A 46 0.10 1.14 -11.28
N ASP A 47 0.54 0.42 -10.25
CA ASP A 47 -0.37 -0.15 -9.25
C ASP A 47 -0.59 0.77 -8.03
N GLN A 48 -0.29 2.06 -8.17
CA GLN A 48 -0.54 3.03 -7.10
C GLN A 48 -2.04 3.20 -6.81
N LEU A 49 -2.86 3.22 -7.85
CA LEU A 49 -4.32 3.25 -7.72
C LEU A 49 -4.95 2.43 -8.84
N VAL A 50 -5.75 1.44 -8.46
CA VAL A 50 -6.44 0.52 -9.37
C VAL A 50 -7.93 0.54 -9.07
N HIS A 51 -8.76 0.69 -10.10
CA HIS A 51 -10.22 0.77 -9.93
C HIS A 51 -10.80 -0.48 -9.26
N GLY A 52 -11.55 -0.28 -8.17
CA GLY A 52 -12.22 -1.35 -7.43
C GLY A 52 -11.30 -2.30 -6.65
N ILE A 53 -10.00 -2.00 -6.55
CA ILE A 53 -9.02 -2.84 -5.86
C ILE A 53 -8.23 -1.99 -4.86
N THR A 54 -8.05 -2.49 -3.64
CA THR A 54 -7.09 -1.92 -2.70
C THR A 54 -5.71 -2.50 -2.98
N PRO A 55 -4.77 -1.75 -3.58
CA PRO A 55 -3.41 -2.22 -3.84
C PRO A 55 -2.74 -2.67 -2.55
N ILE A 56 -1.80 -3.59 -2.66
CA ILE A 56 -1.04 -4.05 -1.51
C ILE A 56 0.08 -3.05 -1.25
N VAL A 57 0.06 -2.45 -0.09
CA VAL A 57 1.24 -1.81 0.49
C VAL A 57 1.88 -2.87 1.37
N GLY A 58 3.04 -3.34 0.98
CA GLY A 58 3.70 -4.43 1.67
C GLY A 58 4.90 -3.94 2.45
N ASP A 59 5.06 -4.46 3.66
CA ASP A 59 6.32 -4.37 4.39
C ASP A 59 6.96 -5.76 4.43
N SER A 60 8.07 -5.89 3.73
CA SER A 60 8.95 -7.06 3.77
C SER A 60 10.11 -6.89 4.77
N GLY A 61 10.00 -5.93 5.69
CA GLY A 61 11.06 -5.56 6.64
C GLY A 61 12.03 -4.48 6.12
N ASN A 62 11.95 -4.13 4.85
CA ASN A 62 12.86 -3.15 4.22
C ASN A 62 12.16 -1.82 3.88
N TYR A 63 10.87 -1.69 4.13
CA TYR A 63 10.09 -0.50 3.80
C TYR A 63 9.01 -0.20 4.85
N PRO A 64 9.41 0.05 6.11
CA PRO A 64 8.47 0.27 7.22
C PRO A 64 7.61 1.54 7.07
N GLU A 65 8.05 2.51 6.26
CA GLU A 65 7.31 3.75 5.97
C GLU A 65 6.26 3.59 4.88
N GLY A 66 6.19 2.44 4.23
CA GLY A 66 5.40 2.23 3.01
C GLY A 66 3.95 2.68 3.11
N LEU A 67 3.26 2.38 4.21
CA LEU A 67 1.87 2.81 4.37
C LEU A 67 1.73 4.32 4.62
N ASP A 68 2.65 4.95 5.35
CA ASP A 68 2.66 6.41 5.52
C ASP A 68 2.84 7.11 4.18
N GLU A 69 3.81 6.68 3.40
CA GLU A 69 4.11 7.25 2.08
C GLU A 69 2.95 7.01 1.12
N TYR A 70 2.35 5.81 1.16
CA TYR A 70 1.18 5.49 0.35
C TYR A 70 -0.01 6.41 0.65
N LEU A 71 -0.37 6.58 1.92
CA LEU A 71 -1.49 7.44 2.32
C LEU A 71 -1.22 8.93 1.99
N ASN A 72 0.02 9.39 2.11
CA ASN A 72 0.41 10.72 1.68
C ASN A 72 0.33 10.88 0.16
N SER A 73 0.85 9.91 -0.60
CA SER A 73 0.77 9.87 -2.04
C SER A 73 -0.69 9.86 -2.55
N MET A 74 -1.60 9.19 -1.87
CA MET A 74 -3.04 9.22 -2.19
C MET A 74 -3.63 10.63 -2.08
N ARG A 75 -3.16 11.45 -1.14
CA ARG A 75 -3.53 12.88 -1.06
C ARG A 75 -3.08 13.64 -2.30
N ASP A 76 -1.83 13.42 -2.73
CA ASP A 76 -1.29 14.06 -3.93
C ASP A 76 -2.01 13.58 -5.19
N VAL A 77 -2.33 12.30 -5.29
CA VAL A 77 -3.15 11.74 -6.37
C VAL A 77 -4.49 12.46 -6.49
N LYS A 78 -5.17 12.69 -5.37
CA LYS A 78 -6.45 13.37 -5.33
C LYS A 78 -6.35 14.84 -5.73
N HIS A 79 -5.32 15.56 -5.26
CA HIS A 79 -5.20 17.00 -5.43
C HIS A 79 -4.53 17.40 -6.75
N LEU A 80 -3.47 16.71 -7.15
CA LEU A 80 -2.68 17.08 -8.31
C LEU A 80 -3.18 16.41 -9.60
N TYR A 81 -3.68 15.21 -9.52
CA TYR A 81 -4.01 14.39 -10.68
C TYR A 81 -5.50 14.07 -10.81
N GLY A 82 -6.35 14.62 -9.93
CA GLY A 82 -7.79 14.33 -9.88
C GLY A 82 -8.57 14.52 -11.19
N SER A 83 -8.08 15.37 -12.10
CA SER A 83 -8.69 15.59 -13.42
C SER A 83 -8.16 14.68 -14.53
N CYS A 84 -7.17 13.83 -14.23
CA CYS A 84 -6.52 12.96 -15.22
C CYS A 84 -7.36 11.71 -15.55
N LEU A 85 -7.12 11.18 -16.74
CA LEU A 85 -7.40 9.79 -17.04
C LEU A 85 -6.29 8.96 -16.44
N PHE A 86 -6.62 8.08 -15.49
CA PHE A 86 -5.70 7.11 -14.89
C PHE A 86 -5.59 5.89 -15.78
N ILE A 87 -4.36 5.48 -16.03
CA ILE A 87 -4.00 4.26 -16.74
C ILE A 87 -3.19 3.41 -15.77
N PRO A 88 -3.85 2.51 -15.02
CA PRO A 88 -3.20 1.67 -14.02
C PRO A 88 -2.41 0.51 -14.66
N GLY A 89 -1.55 -0.12 -13.88
CA GLY A 89 -0.83 -1.34 -14.29
C GLY A 89 -1.75 -2.54 -14.47
N HIS A 90 -2.90 -2.55 -13.79
CA HIS A 90 -3.93 -3.59 -13.88
C HIS A 90 -5.33 -2.99 -14.03
N GLY A 91 -6.23 -3.73 -14.68
CA GLY A 91 -7.62 -3.32 -14.83
C GLY A 91 -7.85 -2.34 -15.99
N ARG A 92 -8.87 -1.50 -15.87
CA ARG A 92 -9.29 -0.57 -16.93
C ARG A 92 -8.91 0.86 -16.59
N PRO A 93 -8.61 1.71 -17.58
CA PRO A 93 -8.48 3.15 -17.36
C PRO A 93 -9.76 3.73 -16.76
N PHE A 94 -9.61 4.75 -15.91
CA PHE A 94 -10.71 5.40 -15.21
C PHE A 94 -10.45 6.89 -14.97
N ARG A 95 -11.51 7.65 -14.68
CA ARG A 95 -11.47 9.06 -14.32
C ARG A 95 -12.05 9.26 -12.93
N ASN A 96 -11.88 10.47 -12.40
CA ASN A 96 -12.41 10.85 -11.07
C ASN A 96 -11.91 9.93 -9.95
N PRO A 97 -10.60 9.93 -9.68
CA PRO A 97 -9.99 9.00 -8.74
C PRO A 97 -10.41 9.22 -7.27
N THR A 98 -11.12 10.30 -6.96
CA THR A 98 -11.46 10.69 -5.60
C THR A 98 -12.14 9.57 -4.81
N ALA A 99 -13.17 8.94 -5.38
CA ALA A 99 -13.88 7.85 -4.71
C ALA A 99 -13.00 6.62 -4.48
N GLU A 100 -12.14 6.30 -5.46
CA GLU A 100 -11.20 5.19 -5.36
C GLU A 100 -10.12 5.48 -4.30
N VAL A 101 -9.60 6.70 -4.27
CA VAL A 101 -8.65 7.14 -3.24
C VAL A 101 -9.29 7.04 -1.85
N ASP A 102 -10.48 7.59 -1.68
CA ASP A 102 -11.18 7.58 -0.39
C ASP A 102 -11.48 6.14 0.06
N ALA A 103 -11.91 5.27 -0.84
CA ALA A 103 -12.15 3.85 -0.54
C ALA A 103 -10.88 3.10 -0.13
N VAL A 104 -9.78 3.34 -0.83
CA VAL A 104 -8.48 2.71 -0.52
C VAL A 104 -7.94 3.18 0.81
N VAL A 105 -7.95 4.50 1.07
CA VAL A 105 -7.52 5.09 2.35
C VAL A 105 -8.37 4.51 3.49
N GLN A 106 -9.69 4.52 3.35
CA GLN A 106 -10.60 3.98 4.38
C GLN A 106 -10.34 2.49 4.62
N SER A 107 -10.13 1.71 3.57
CA SER A 107 -9.82 0.27 3.69
C SER A 107 -8.58 0.00 4.54
N TYR A 108 -7.53 0.83 4.45
CA TYR A 108 -6.34 0.70 5.29
C TYR A 108 -6.59 1.14 6.72
N LEU A 109 -7.28 2.26 6.93
CA LEU A 109 -7.61 2.75 8.27
C LEU A 109 -8.52 1.78 9.03
N ASP A 110 -9.51 1.20 8.36
CA ASP A 110 -10.38 0.15 8.93
C ASP A 110 -9.57 -1.07 9.36
N LYS A 111 -8.59 -1.51 8.55
CA LYS A 111 -7.71 -2.62 8.93
C LYS A 111 -6.85 -2.28 10.15
N CYS A 112 -6.30 -1.08 10.21
CA CYS A 112 -5.57 -0.61 11.38
C CYS A 112 -6.46 -0.63 12.63
N SER A 113 -7.69 -0.13 12.54
CA SER A 113 -8.65 -0.14 13.65
C SER A 113 -8.95 -1.56 14.14
N ILE A 114 -9.26 -2.48 13.22
CA ILE A 114 -9.53 -3.89 13.54
C ILE A 114 -8.31 -4.53 14.23
N MET A 115 -7.10 -4.30 13.71
CA MET A 115 -5.87 -4.85 14.29
C MET A 115 -5.59 -4.28 15.67
N TYR A 116 -5.81 -2.98 15.87
CA TYR A 116 -5.68 -2.33 17.16
C TYR A 116 -6.65 -2.93 18.18
N ASP A 117 -7.92 -3.11 17.80
CA ASP A 117 -8.93 -3.72 18.66
C ASP A 117 -8.58 -5.17 19.06
N ILE A 118 -8.06 -5.95 18.12
CA ILE A 118 -7.56 -7.31 18.39
C ILE A 118 -6.44 -7.27 19.44
N LEU A 119 -5.48 -6.38 19.28
CA LEU A 119 -4.34 -6.25 20.20
C LEU A 119 -4.75 -5.74 21.58
N ARG A 120 -5.63 -4.74 21.63
CA ARG A 120 -6.13 -4.17 22.89
C ARG A 120 -6.90 -5.17 23.75
N HIS A 121 -7.57 -6.14 23.14
CA HIS A 121 -8.32 -7.15 23.84
C HIS A 121 -7.55 -8.48 23.98
N SER A 122 -6.30 -8.54 23.56
CA SER A 122 -5.45 -9.71 23.73
C SER A 122 -4.76 -9.70 25.09
N ALA A 123 -4.86 -10.79 25.82
CA ALA A 123 -4.17 -10.96 27.10
C ALA A 123 -2.64 -11.10 26.97
N GLN A 124 -2.14 -11.39 25.79
CA GLN A 124 -0.72 -11.60 25.49
C GLN A 124 -0.35 -10.93 24.17
N PRO A 125 0.90 -10.51 23.97
CA PRO A 125 1.39 -10.03 22.69
C PRO A 125 1.15 -11.06 21.58
N LEU A 126 0.87 -10.59 20.37
CA LEU A 126 0.57 -11.43 19.22
C LEU A 126 1.63 -11.27 18.11
N SER A 127 1.98 -12.38 17.46
CA SER A 127 2.78 -12.33 16.24
C SER A 127 2.00 -11.74 15.05
N ILE A 128 2.71 -11.24 14.04
CA ILE A 128 2.10 -10.76 12.77
C ILE A 128 1.12 -11.81 12.21
N ARG A 129 1.53 -13.10 12.21
CA ARG A 129 0.66 -14.19 11.78
C ARG A 129 -0.61 -14.27 12.61
N GLY A 130 -0.49 -14.19 13.94
CA GLY A 130 -1.63 -14.26 14.86
C GLY A 130 -2.63 -13.12 14.63
N ILE A 131 -2.14 -11.90 14.40
CA ILE A 131 -2.94 -10.71 14.08
C ILE A 131 -3.60 -10.86 12.72
N ALA A 132 -2.83 -11.21 11.69
CA ALA A 132 -3.33 -11.38 10.32
C ALA A 132 -4.46 -12.42 10.25
N MET A 133 -4.27 -13.57 10.87
CA MET A 133 -5.29 -14.63 10.85
C MET A 133 -6.59 -14.19 11.51
N ARG A 134 -6.54 -13.40 12.58
CA ARG A 134 -7.73 -12.84 13.23
C ARG A 134 -8.37 -11.74 12.40
N THR A 135 -7.58 -10.80 11.90
CA THR A 135 -8.06 -9.67 11.09
C THR A 135 -8.81 -10.10 9.84
N TYR A 136 -8.35 -11.17 9.21
CA TYR A 136 -8.92 -11.67 7.95
C TYR A 136 -9.83 -12.90 8.13
N GLY A 137 -10.27 -13.18 9.36
CA GLY A 137 -11.22 -14.26 9.67
C GLY A 137 -10.72 -15.67 9.35
N ARG A 138 -9.39 -15.89 9.41
CA ARG A 138 -8.76 -17.18 9.09
C ARG A 138 -8.25 -17.93 10.31
N TYR A 139 -8.42 -17.35 11.49
CA TYR A 139 -7.96 -17.94 12.73
C TYR A 139 -8.83 -19.12 13.15
N GLY A 140 -8.18 -20.23 13.55
CA GLY A 140 -8.84 -21.41 14.08
C GLY A 140 -9.53 -22.32 13.03
N ARG A 141 -9.32 -22.09 11.72
CA ARG A 141 -9.84 -22.96 10.65
C ARG A 141 -8.74 -23.45 9.72
N GLU A 142 -9.00 -24.55 9.01
CA GLU A 142 -8.15 -24.99 7.92
C GLU A 142 -8.24 -24.04 6.72
N LEU A 143 -7.07 -23.80 6.09
CA LEU A 143 -6.95 -22.97 4.91
C LEU A 143 -6.84 -23.84 3.67
N SER A 144 -7.55 -23.50 2.61
CA SER A 144 -7.31 -24.03 1.28
C SER A 144 -5.93 -23.67 0.75
N ASP A 145 -5.43 -24.38 -0.26
CA ASP A 145 -4.12 -24.09 -0.84
C ASP A 145 -4.03 -22.69 -1.46
N SER A 146 -5.12 -22.19 -2.04
CA SER A 146 -5.18 -20.82 -2.56
C SER A 146 -5.09 -19.79 -1.44
N GLU A 147 -5.72 -20.02 -0.30
CA GLU A 147 -5.63 -19.14 0.88
C GLU A 147 -4.24 -19.17 1.52
N ARG A 148 -3.58 -20.33 1.57
CA ARG A 148 -2.19 -20.45 2.05
C ARG A 148 -1.24 -19.62 1.19
N ARG A 149 -1.39 -19.67 -0.15
CA ARG A 149 -0.59 -18.83 -1.07
C ARG A 149 -0.85 -17.35 -0.89
N SER A 150 -2.09 -16.97 -0.57
CA SER A 150 -2.46 -15.58 -0.31
C SER A 150 -2.00 -15.06 1.05
N CYS A 151 -1.61 -15.93 1.98
CA CYS A 151 -1.21 -15.51 3.33
C CYS A 151 -0.02 -14.57 3.35
N ILE A 152 0.95 -14.74 2.44
CA ILE A 152 2.13 -13.87 2.39
C ILE A 152 1.76 -12.41 2.12
N LEU A 153 0.81 -12.17 1.22
CA LEU A 153 0.32 -10.83 0.90
C LEU A 153 -0.43 -10.21 2.08
N ILE A 154 -1.19 -11.04 2.81
CA ILE A 154 -1.90 -10.64 4.02
C ILE A 154 -0.89 -10.27 5.12
N TRP A 155 0.20 -10.99 5.26
CA TRP A 155 1.24 -10.69 6.26
C TRP A 155 1.96 -9.39 5.94
N PHE A 156 2.34 -9.15 4.69
CA PHE A 156 2.92 -7.88 4.26
C PHE A 156 1.98 -6.71 4.55
N LYS A 157 0.71 -6.83 4.20
CA LYS A 157 -0.30 -5.81 4.48
C LYS A 157 -0.51 -5.58 5.98
N THR A 158 -0.45 -6.65 6.78
CA THR A 158 -0.51 -6.56 8.24
C THR A 158 0.70 -5.84 8.79
N GLY A 159 1.92 -6.19 8.36
CA GLY A 159 3.16 -5.51 8.76
C GLY A 159 3.12 -4.01 8.49
N ALA A 160 2.69 -3.62 7.30
CA ALA A 160 2.55 -2.21 6.94
C ALA A 160 1.58 -1.45 7.88
N CYS A 161 0.44 -2.05 8.24
CA CYS A 161 -0.50 -1.46 9.20
C CYS A 161 0.09 -1.37 10.62
N LEU A 162 0.81 -2.40 11.07
CA LEU A 162 1.44 -2.41 12.39
C LEU A 162 2.54 -1.34 12.50
N ASN A 163 3.40 -1.21 11.50
CA ASN A 163 4.43 -0.18 11.45
C ASN A 163 3.82 1.23 11.42
N TYR A 164 2.75 1.42 10.64
CA TYR A 164 2.01 2.67 10.60
C TYR A 164 1.48 3.07 11.99
N MET A 165 0.93 2.12 12.75
CA MET A 165 0.42 2.36 14.11
C MET A 165 1.54 2.51 15.14
N LYS A 166 2.62 1.73 15.04
CA LYS A 166 3.80 1.85 15.90
C LYS A 166 4.43 3.25 15.81
N LYS A 167 4.57 3.79 14.61
CA LYS A 167 5.08 5.15 14.37
C LYS A 167 4.21 6.24 15.04
N ARG A 168 2.95 5.93 15.31
CA ARG A 168 2.00 6.78 16.04
C ARG A 168 1.90 6.50 17.53
N HIS A 169 2.84 5.70 18.05
CA HIS A 169 2.91 5.29 19.46
C HIS A 169 1.65 4.57 19.97
N LEU A 170 0.90 3.92 19.07
CA LEU A 170 -0.27 3.13 19.43
C LEU A 170 0.08 1.68 19.77
N LEU A 171 1.21 1.20 19.27
CA LEU A 171 1.66 -0.19 19.44
C LEU A 171 3.10 -0.24 19.96
N HIS A 172 3.35 -1.28 20.74
CA HIS A 172 4.66 -1.72 21.14
C HIS A 172 5.05 -3.00 20.38
N GLU A 173 6.31 -3.10 19.98
CA GLU A 173 6.91 -4.29 19.36
C GLU A 173 8.06 -4.77 20.21
N GLU A 174 8.09 -6.05 20.51
CA GLU A 174 9.20 -6.72 21.20
C GLU A 174 9.62 -8.00 20.44
N MET A 175 10.87 -8.37 20.59
CA MET A 175 11.39 -9.64 20.02
C MET A 175 11.34 -10.74 21.07
N THR A 176 10.62 -11.81 20.77
CA THR A 176 10.54 -13.02 21.62
C THR A 176 10.91 -14.22 20.77
N ASP A 177 11.98 -14.93 21.13
CA ASP A 177 12.51 -16.11 20.42
C ASP A 177 12.69 -15.88 18.90
N GLY A 178 13.16 -14.68 18.51
CA GLY A 178 13.37 -14.31 17.12
C GLY A 178 12.10 -13.97 16.32
N VAL A 179 10.96 -13.83 17.01
CA VAL A 179 9.67 -13.43 16.40
C VAL A 179 9.24 -12.08 16.93
N SER A 180 8.85 -11.16 16.05
CA SER A 180 8.22 -9.90 16.43
C SER A 180 6.84 -10.13 17.04
N MET A 181 6.67 -9.69 18.28
CA MET A 181 5.45 -9.75 19.06
C MET A 181 4.92 -8.33 19.29
N TRP A 182 3.62 -8.15 19.15
CA TRP A 182 2.95 -6.85 19.15
C TRP A 182 1.88 -6.76 20.23
N SER A 183 1.81 -5.61 20.88
CA SER A 183 0.77 -5.27 21.87
C SER A 183 0.28 -3.83 21.66
N ALA A 184 -0.93 -3.53 22.11
CA ALA A 184 -1.40 -2.16 22.20
C ALA A 184 -0.75 -1.45 23.41
N VAL A 185 -0.50 -0.15 23.27
CA VAL A 185 -0.01 0.72 24.35
C VAL A 185 -1.15 1.13 25.24
#